data_4bc950b2a68bec6fc127ee6a51a819fc
#
_entry.id   4bc950b2a68bec6fc127ee6a51a819fc
#
_cell.length_a   1.000
_cell.length_b   1.000
_cell.length_c   1.000
_cell.angle_alpha   90.00
_cell.angle_beta   90.00
_cell.angle_gamma   90.00
#
_symmetry.space_group_name_H-M   'P 1'
#
loop_
_entity.id
_entity.type
_entity.pdbx_description
1 polymer ?
#
loop_
_entity_poly.entity_id
_entity_poly.type
_entity_poly.pdbx_seq_one_letter_code
_entity_poly.pdbx_strand_id
1 'polypeptide(L)'
;YNRIYDTIELEKSLDDMEIIFRKVVEDVSDRYESLSSFQLNWLIGEYLAKNTSDDQRGILKSAYQRKVPVYVPSFTDSELGLDFGVYLRRMKLQKKRAVMFDAFADLEDYTQRVLDSKKLGILTIGGGVPGNGTQQVGPRGGINNQPVRAGGGSQRVHPAATAGPHPSHR
;
A
#
# COMPACT_ATOMS: atom_id res chain seq x y z
N TYR A 1 -14.90 -5.77 -19.88
CA TYR A 1 -13.84 -6.51 -19.16
C TYR A 1 -12.48 -5.85 -19.39
N ASN A 2 -11.63 -5.88 -18.36
CA ASN A 2 -10.26 -5.45 -18.45
C ASN A 2 -9.34 -6.66 -18.67
N ARG A 3 -8.33 -6.49 -19.52
CA ARG A 3 -7.37 -7.55 -19.82
C ARG A 3 -5.97 -7.13 -19.41
N ILE A 4 -5.35 -7.96 -18.56
CA ILE A 4 -3.93 -7.84 -18.21
C ILE A 4 -3.25 -9.10 -18.75
N TYR A 5 -2.63 -9.00 -19.92
CA TYR A 5 -2.00 -10.10 -20.65
C TYR A 5 -2.96 -11.27 -20.90
N ASP A 6 -2.88 -12.35 -20.14
CA ASP A 6 -3.74 -13.54 -20.21
C ASP A 6 -4.85 -13.56 -19.14
N THR A 7 -4.89 -12.57 -18.28
CA THR A 7 -5.89 -12.44 -17.21
C THR A 7 -6.98 -11.48 -17.63
N ILE A 8 -8.22 -11.91 -17.47
CA ILE A 8 -9.42 -11.11 -17.75
C ILE A 8 -10.13 -10.85 -16.43
N GLU A 9 -10.38 -9.59 -16.14
CA GLU A 9 -11.18 -9.16 -15.00
C GLU A 9 -12.50 -8.57 -15.47
N LEU A 10 -13.58 -8.97 -14.82
CA LEU A 10 -14.92 -8.47 -15.12
C LEU A 10 -15.09 -7.08 -14.49
N GLU A 11 -15.69 -6.15 -15.24
CA GLU A 11 -16.06 -4.81 -14.71
C GLU A 11 -16.90 -4.91 -13.45
N LYS A 12 -17.81 -5.90 -13.40
CA LYS A 12 -18.59 -6.16 -12.19
C LYS A 12 -17.75 -6.37 -10.92
N SER A 13 -16.58 -6.98 -11.04
CA SER A 13 -15.67 -7.17 -9.88
C SER A 13 -15.14 -5.85 -9.35
N LEU A 14 -14.88 -4.90 -10.22
CA LEU A 14 -14.47 -3.54 -9.86
C LEU A 14 -15.62 -2.77 -9.20
N ASP A 15 -16.83 -2.85 -9.76
CA ASP A 15 -18.04 -2.26 -9.16
C ASP A 15 -18.32 -2.83 -7.76
N ASP A 16 -18.18 -4.13 -7.57
CA ASP A 16 -18.35 -4.80 -6.27
C ASP A 16 -17.30 -4.29 -5.25
N MET A 17 -16.06 -4.05 -5.68
CA MET A 17 -15.00 -3.46 -4.83
C MET A 17 -15.29 -2.02 -4.46
N GLU A 18 -15.76 -1.19 -5.39
CA GLU A 18 -16.19 0.20 -5.09
C GLU A 18 -17.29 0.22 -4.02
N ILE A 19 -18.27 -0.69 -4.11
CA ILE A 19 -19.35 -0.81 -3.12
C ILE A 19 -18.80 -1.16 -1.73
N ILE A 20 -17.87 -2.12 -1.65
CA ILE A 20 -17.24 -2.53 -0.39
C ILE A 20 -16.44 -1.36 0.18
N PHE A 21 -15.59 -0.75 -0.63
CA PHE A 21 -14.78 0.42 -0.25
C PHE A 21 -15.65 1.53 0.35
N ARG A 22 -16.71 1.91 -0.36
CA ARG A 22 -17.63 2.97 0.07
C ARG A 22 -18.26 2.65 1.42
N LYS A 23 -18.79 1.43 1.61
CA LYS A 23 -19.36 1.00 2.89
C LYS A 23 -18.34 1.11 4.02
N VAL A 24 -17.13 0.61 3.79
CA VAL A 24 -16.06 0.64 4.81
C VAL A 24 -15.71 2.08 5.19
N VAL A 25 -15.53 2.98 4.21
CA VAL A 25 -15.13 4.36 4.49
C VAL A 25 -16.27 5.16 5.13
N GLU A 26 -17.52 4.96 4.70
CA GLU A 26 -18.69 5.60 5.31
C GLU A 26 -18.87 5.17 6.77
N ASP A 27 -18.72 3.88 7.09
CA ASP A 27 -18.85 3.34 8.44
C ASP A 27 -17.81 3.89 9.43
N VAL A 28 -16.66 4.35 8.94
CA VAL A 28 -15.58 4.84 9.80
C VAL A 28 -15.39 6.35 9.73
N SER A 29 -16.16 7.06 8.90
CA SER A 29 -16.01 8.50 8.67
C SER A 29 -16.12 9.35 9.92
N ASP A 30 -16.91 8.92 10.91
CA ASP A 30 -17.07 9.63 12.18
C ASP A 30 -15.93 9.36 13.18
N ARG A 31 -15.17 8.27 12.97
CA ARG A 31 -14.12 7.81 13.90
C ARG A 31 -12.72 8.22 13.47
N TYR A 32 -12.50 8.41 12.17
CA TYR A 32 -11.20 8.73 11.61
C TYR A 32 -11.19 10.09 10.93
N GLU A 33 -10.15 10.87 11.17
CA GLU A 33 -9.88 12.10 10.40
C GLU A 33 -9.11 11.77 9.12
N SER A 34 -8.18 10.85 9.21
CA SER A 34 -7.41 10.33 8.09
C SER A 34 -7.21 8.83 8.20
N LEU A 35 -7.00 8.20 7.05
CA LEU A 35 -6.64 6.79 6.92
C LEU A 35 -5.40 6.68 6.04
N SER A 36 -4.50 5.81 6.43
CA SER A 36 -3.39 5.36 5.58
C SER A 36 -3.78 4.10 4.80
N SER A 37 -2.93 3.66 3.87
CA SER A 37 -3.24 2.46 3.09
C SER A 37 -3.33 1.21 3.96
N PHE A 38 -2.46 1.05 4.97
CA PHE A 38 -2.53 -0.14 5.83
C PHE A 38 -3.78 -0.16 6.70
N GLN A 39 -4.25 1.01 7.17
CA GLN A 39 -5.48 1.10 7.95
C GLN A 39 -6.71 0.80 7.08
N LEU A 40 -6.76 1.36 5.88
CA LEU A 40 -7.84 1.08 4.93
C LEU A 40 -7.87 -0.40 4.54
N ASN A 41 -6.73 -0.98 4.22
CA ASN A 41 -6.62 -2.41 3.89
C ASN A 41 -7.01 -3.30 5.08
N TRP A 42 -6.72 -2.88 6.30
CA TRP A 42 -7.17 -3.56 7.51
C TRP A 42 -8.69 -3.56 7.65
N LEU A 43 -9.32 -2.40 7.45
CA LEU A 43 -10.77 -2.24 7.53
C LEU A 43 -11.50 -3.04 6.43
N ILE A 44 -10.96 -3.03 5.21
CA ILE A 44 -11.49 -3.87 4.12
C ILE A 44 -11.31 -5.36 4.46
N GLY A 45 -10.16 -5.75 4.97
CA GLY A 45 -9.91 -7.13 5.41
C GLY A 45 -10.85 -7.59 6.52
N GLU A 46 -11.15 -6.71 7.48
CA GLU A 46 -12.14 -6.94 8.53
C GLU A 46 -13.55 -7.12 7.96
N TYR A 47 -13.95 -6.23 7.04
CA TYR A 47 -15.24 -6.32 6.37
C TYR A 47 -15.39 -7.64 5.63
N LEU A 48 -14.37 -8.03 4.86
CA LEU A 48 -14.36 -9.30 4.12
C LEU A 48 -14.42 -10.51 5.06
N ALA A 49 -13.70 -10.48 6.18
CA ALA A 49 -13.72 -11.56 7.16
C ALA A 49 -15.09 -11.76 7.82
N LYS A 50 -15.86 -10.66 7.97
CA LYS A 50 -17.22 -10.70 8.57
C LYS A 50 -18.32 -11.06 7.56
N ASN A 51 -18.11 -10.78 6.27
CA ASN A 51 -19.16 -10.83 5.25
C ASN A 51 -18.94 -11.88 4.16
N THR A 52 -17.86 -12.65 4.23
CA THR A 52 -17.57 -13.74 3.30
C THR A 52 -17.34 -15.05 4.03
N SER A 53 -17.65 -16.18 3.38
CA SER A 53 -17.45 -17.52 3.96
C SER A 53 -15.96 -17.87 4.10
N ASP A 54 -15.62 -18.79 5.00
CA ASP A 54 -14.24 -19.13 5.35
C ASP A 54 -13.43 -19.75 4.21
N ASP A 55 -14.09 -20.38 3.25
CA ASP A 55 -13.49 -20.93 2.04
C ASP A 55 -13.12 -19.85 1.01
N GLN A 56 -13.77 -18.69 1.06
CA GLN A 56 -13.42 -17.54 0.23
C GLN A 56 -12.16 -16.85 0.75
N ARG A 57 -11.02 -17.18 0.15
CA ARG A 57 -9.72 -16.61 0.51
C ARG A 57 -9.44 -15.35 -0.30
N GLY A 58 -8.71 -14.43 0.31
CA GLY A 58 -8.22 -13.20 -0.32
C GLY A 58 -7.06 -12.64 0.47
N ILE A 59 -6.23 -11.81 -0.17
CA ILE A 59 -5.02 -11.25 0.46
C ILE A 59 -5.40 -10.44 1.70
N LEU A 60 -6.31 -9.48 1.59
CA LEU A 60 -6.67 -8.58 2.68
C LEU A 60 -7.39 -9.30 3.82
N LYS A 61 -8.30 -10.23 3.50
CA LYS A 61 -8.96 -11.07 4.52
C LYS A 61 -7.95 -11.90 5.30
N SER A 62 -7.03 -12.56 4.59
CA SER A 62 -6.00 -13.39 5.20
C SER A 62 -5.02 -12.56 6.04
N ALA A 63 -4.65 -11.38 5.57
CA ALA A 63 -3.79 -10.43 6.28
C ALA A 63 -4.45 -9.98 7.59
N TYR A 64 -5.73 -9.57 7.53
CA TYR A 64 -6.50 -9.20 8.71
C TYR A 64 -6.54 -10.35 9.74
N GLN A 65 -6.92 -11.56 9.32
CA GLN A 65 -6.99 -12.73 10.20
C GLN A 65 -5.65 -13.08 10.86
N ARG A 66 -4.54 -12.82 10.15
CA ARG A 66 -3.17 -13.07 10.64
C ARG A 66 -2.52 -11.86 11.30
N LYS A 67 -3.22 -10.74 11.40
CA LYS A 67 -2.71 -9.47 11.95
C LYS A 67 -1.45 -8.96 11.23
N VAL A 68 -1.41 -9.12 9.91
CA VAL A 68 -0.33 -8.66 9.05
C VAL A 68 -0.76 -7.37 8.35
N PRO A 69 -0.04 -6.25 8.50
CA PRO A 69 -0.34 -5.02 7.78
C PRO A 69 -0.02 -5.16 6.29
N VAL A 70 -0.82 -4.50 5.45
CA VAL A 70 -0.62 -4.44 3.99
C VAL A 70 -0.50 -2.99 3.58
N TYR A 71 0.67 -2.58 3.11
CA TYR A 71 0.96 -1.22 2.66
C TYR A 71 0.92 -1.12 1.14
N VAL A 72 0.43 0.01 0.63
CA VAL A 72 0.41 0.34 -0.80
C VAL A 72 1.17 1.66 -1.02
N PRO A 73 2.49 1.62 -1.32
CA PRO A 73 3.31 2.83 -1.41
C PRO A 73 2.90 3.82 -2.50
N SER A 74 2.30 3.35 -3.61
CA SER A 74 1.76 4.17 -4.69
C SER A 74 0.23 4.18 -4.67
N PHE A 75 -0.36 4.43 -3.52
CA PHE A 75 -1.81 4.32 -3.32
C PHE A 75 -2.63 5.14 -4.32
N THR A 76 -2.21 6.37 -4.61
CA THR A 76 -2.92 7.26 -5.56
C THR A 76 -2.91 6.76 -7.01
N ASP A 77 -2.03 5.82 -7.34
CA ASP A 77 -1.91 5.18 -8.66
C ASP A 77 -2.52 3.75 -8.64
N SER A 78 -3.49 3.54 -7.79
CA SER A 78 -4.20 2.26 -7.65
C SER A 78 -5.70 2.45 -7.81
N GLU A 79 -6.42 1.36 -8.09
CA GLU A 79 -7.89 1.35 -8.17
C GLU A 79 -8.53 1.90 -6.89
N LEU A 80 -8.08 1.43 -5.72
CA LEU A 80 -8.56 1.97 -4.44
C LEU A 80 -8.24 3.45 -4.25
N GLY A 81 -7.14 3.94 -4.82
CA GLY A 81 -6.80 5.36 -4.82
C GLY A 81 -7.76 6.19 -5.67
N LEU A 82 -8.18 5.66 -6.82
CA LEU A 82 -9.21 6.28 -7.67
C LEU A 82 -10.56 6.31 -6.95
N ASP A 83 -10.98 5.23 -6.33
CA ASP A 83 -12.22 5.15 -5.54
C ASP A 83 -12.19 6.16 -4.39
N PHE A 84 -11.04 6.30 -3.73
CA PHE A 84 -10.85 7.29 -2.68
C PHE A 84 -11.00 8.73 -3.22
N GLY A 85 -10.45 9.00 -4.40
CA GLY A 85 -10.61 10.28 -5.09
C GLY A 85 -12.09 10.59 -5.43
N VAL A 86 -12.82 9.60 -5.91
CA VAL A 86 -14.28 9.71 -6.18
C VAL A 86 -15.05 9.97 -4.90
N TYR A 87 -14.73 9.26 -3.82
CA TYR A 87 -15.32 9.49 -2.49
C TYR A 87 -15.09 10.93 -2.01
N LEU A 88 -13.85 11.42 -2.05
CA LEU A 88 -13.53 12.80 -1.64
C LEU A 88 -14.32 13.84 -2.44
N ARG A 89 -14.41 13.65 -3.76
CA ARG A 89 -15.19 14.52 -4.64
C ARG A 89 -16.68 14.53 -4.25
N ARG A 90 -17.25 13.35 -3.96
CA ARG A 90 -18.65 13.20 -3.54
C ARG A 90 -18.91 13.94 -2.22
N MET A 91 -18.03 13.74 -1.22
CA MET A 91 -18.17 14.42 0.08
C MET A 91 -18.09 15.93 -0.07
N LYS A 92 -17.17 16.44 -0.90
CA LYS A 92 -17.06 17.88 -1.21
C LYS A 92 -18.34 18.43 -1.83
N LEU A 93 -18.92 17.74 -2.82
CA LEU A 93 -20.17 18.18 -3.48
C LEU A 93 -21.36 18.18 -2.51
N GLN A 94 -21.40 17.21 -1.60
CA GLN A 94 -22.45 17.11 -0.57
C GLN A 94 -22.19 18.00 0.65
N LYS A 95 -21.08 18.74 0.68
CA LYS A 95 -20.65 19.57 1.83
C LYS A 95 -20.57 18.75 3.13
N LYS A 96 -20.21 17.48 3.02
CA LYS A 96 -20.01 16.56 4.16
C LYS A 96 -18.53 16.47 4.52
N ARG A 97 -18.28 16.09 5.79
CA ARG A 97 -16.93 15.72 6.24
C ARG A 97 -16.46 14.50 5.44
N ALA A 98 -15.19 14.52 5.08
CA ALA A 98 -14.53 13.41 4.43
C ALA A 98 -13.36 12.93 5.29
N VAL A 99 -13.12 11.63 5.29
CA VAL A 99 -11.85 11.07 5.78
C VAL A 99 -10.77 11.42 4.76
N MET A 100 -9.62 11.89 5.23
CA MET A 100 -8.49 12.22 4.36
C MET A 100 -7.55 11.02 4.22
N PHE A 101 -6.74 11.01 3.17
CA PHE A 101 -5.68 9.99 3.02
C PHE A 101 -4.34 10.54 3.52
N ASP A 102 -3.65 9.76 4.37
CA ASP A 102 -2.34 10.07 4.91
C ASP A 102 -1.32 8.98 4.53
N ALA A 103 -0.55 9.24 3.49
CA ALA A 103 0.51 8.33 3.05
C ALA A 103 1.70 8.28 4.01
N PHE A 104 1.92 9.32 4.82
CA PHE A 104 3.04 9.36 5.75
C PHE A 104 2.81 8.48 6.97
N ALA A 105 1.55 8.25 7.34
CA ALA A 105 1.22 7.31 8.41
C ALA A 105 1.61 5.85 8.06
N ASP A 106 1.58 5.47 6.77
CA ASP A 106 2.12 4.19 6.31
C ASP A 106 3.63 4.10 6.55
N LEU A 107 4.36 5.17 6.21
CA LEU A 107 5.80 5.20 6.34
C LEU A 107 6.23 5.16 7.81
N GLU A 108 5.52 5.85 8.68
CA GLU A 108 5.79 5.87 10.11
C GLU A 108 5.54 4.52 10.76
N ASP A 109 4.37 3.91 10.54
CA ASP A 109 4.03 2.58 11.08
C ASP A 109 5.01 1.52 10.59
N TYR A 110 5.35 1.53 9.28
CA TYR A 110 6.31 0.60 8.71
C TYR A 110 7.71 0.78 9.33
N THR A 111 8.17 2.03 9.45
CA THR A 111 9.48 2.34 10.08
C THR A 111 9.52 1.86 11.52
N GLN A 112 8.48 2.13 12.30
CA GLN A 112 8.40 1.70 13.69
C GLN A 112 8.47 0.16 13.82
N ARG A 113 7.74 -0.57 12.97
CA ARG A 113 7.80 -2.05 12.96
C ARG A 113 9.19 -2.58 12.62
N VAL A 114 9.88 -1.92 11.70
CA VAL A 114 11.27 -2.28 11.35
C VAL A 114 12.20 -2.05 12.54
N LEU A 115 12.07 -0.91 13.21
CA LEU A 115 12.87 -0.57 14.39
C LEU A 115 12.63 -1.53 15.56
N ASP A 116 11.39 -1.94 15.78
CA ASP A 116 11.02 -2.88 16.84
C ASP A 116 11.45 -4.33 16.54
N SER A 117 11.87 -4.61 15.31
CA SER A 117 12.23 -5.95 14.85
C SER A 117 13.65 -6.31 15.29
N LYS A 118 13.82 -7.42 16.01
CA LYS A 118 15.15 -7.97 16.37
C LYS A 118 15.89 -8.54 15.17
N LYS A 119 15.17 -9.05 14.19
CA LYS A 119 15.70 -9.59 12.93
C LYS A 119 14.75 -9.24 11.80
N LEU A 120 15.29 -8.77 10.70
CA LEU A 120 14.53 -8.41 9.50
C LEU A 120 14.98 -9.29 8.34
N GLY A 121 14.03 -9.89 7.65
CA GLY A 121 14.22 -10.56 6.38
C GLY A 121 13.31 -9.96 5.32
N ILE A 122 13.81 -9.83 4.09
CA ILE A 122 13.03 -9.31 2.96
C ILE A 122 12.92 -10.40 1.91
N LEU A 123 11.68 -10.80 1.61
CA LEU A 123 11.34 -11.64 0.47
C LEU A 123 10.76 -10.76 -0.62
N THR A 124 11.42 -10.68 -1.78
CA THR A 124 10.95 -9.88 -2.92
C THR A 124 10.36 -10.78 -3.99
N ILE A 125 9.08 -10.52 -4.35
CA ILE A 125 8.39 -11.15 -5.47
C ILE A 125 8.00 -10.02 -6.43
N GLY A 126 8.63 -9.96 -7.60
CA GLY A 126 8.50 -8.84 -8.53
C GLY A 126 9.45 -7.68 -8.21
N GLY A 127 9.08 -6.46 -8.59
CA GLY A 127 9.94 -5.27 -8.47
C GLY A 127 9.13 -3.98 -8.50
N GLY A 128 9.82 -2.84 -8.74
CA GLY A 128 9.22 -1.52 -8.84
C GLY A 128 9.18 -0.75 -7.52
N VAL A 129 8.23 0.19 -7.41
CA VAL A 129 8.11 1.14 -6.28
C VAL A 129 8.06 0.46 -4.90
N PRO A 130 7.31 -0.63 -4.68
CA PRO A 130 7.27 -1.28 -3.38
C PRO A 130 8.63 -1.82 -2.92
N GLY A 131 9.45 -2.34 -3.86
CA GLY A 131 10.79 -2.83 -3.57
C GLY A 131 11.73 -1.74 -3.10
N ASN A 132 11.67 -0.55 -3.69
CA ASN A 132 12.48 0.59 -3.28
C ASN A 132 12.13 1.07 -1.87
N GLY A 133 10.85 1.25 -1.56
CA GLY A 133 10.38 1.66 -0.24
C GLY A 133 10.83 0.70 0.86
N THR A 134 10.68 -0.60 0.63
CA THR A 134 11.08 -1.64 1.60
C THR A 134 12.57 -1.64 1.89
N GLN A 135 13.42 -1.41 0.87
CA GLN A 135 14.87 -1.42 1.01
C GLN A 135 15.43 -0.15 1.68
N GLN A 136 14.74 0.99 1.58
CA GLN A 136 15.25 2.26 2.10
C GLN A 136 15.12 2.40 3.62
N VAL A 137 14.14 1.76 4.23
CA VAL A 137 13.90 1.89 5.68
C VAL A 137 14.92 1.10 6.50
N GLY A 138 15.32 -0.08 6.07
CA GLY A 138 16.30 -0.93 6.77
C GLY A 138 17.62 -0.22 7.13
N PRO A 139 18.33 0.40 6.16
CA PRO A 139 19.58 1.12 6.43
C PRO A 139 19.41 2.36 7.31
N ARG A 140 18.31 3.08 7.18
CA ARG A 140 18.04 4.30 7.97
C ARG A 140 17.67 4.01 9.42
N GLY A 141 17.10 2.83 9.68
CA GLY A 141 16.79 2.37 11.03
C GLY A 141 18.00 1.82 11.82
N GLY A 142 19.21 1.86 11.27
CA GLY A 142 20.42 1.33 11.94
C GLY A 142 20.47 -0.20 12.00
N ILE A 143 19.57 -0.89 11.29
CA ILE A 143 19.55 -2.35 11.23
C ILE A 143 20.46 -2.81 10.08
N ASN A 144 21.65 -3.26 10.41
CA ASN A 144 22.64 -3.85 9.47
C ASN A 144 22.20 -5.26 9.01
N ASN A 145 21.02 -5.39 8.44
CA ASN A 145 20.54 -6.66 7.90
C ASN A 145 20.64 -6.65 6.38
N GLN A 146 21.52 -7.49 5.85
CA GLN A 146 21.61 -7.75 4.41
C GLN A 146 20.33 -8.44 3.93
N PRO A 147 19.70 -7.98 2.83
CA PRO A 147 18.53 -8.65 2.28
C PRO A 147 18.92 -10.05 1.78
N VAL A 148 18.22 -11.07 2.27
CA VAL A 148 18.32 -12.43 1.72
C VAL A 148 17.50 -12.45 0.43
N ARG A 149 18.15 -12.46 -0.72
CA ARG A 149 17.50 -12.61 -2.02
C ARG A 149 17.21 -14.10 -2.28
N ALA A 150 15.95 -14.46 -2.39
CA ALA A 150 15.57 -15.71 -3.03
C ALA A 150 15.87 -15.57 -4.54
N GLY A 151 16.69 -16.50 -5.06
CA GLY A 151 17.34 -16.40 -6.36
C GLY A 151 16.41 -16.09 -7.54
N GLY A 152 16.88 -15.18 -8.39
CA GLY A 152 16.29 -14.87 -9.69
C GLY A 152 16.54 -13.42 -10.09
N GLY A 153 17.62 -13.15 -10.85
CA GLY A 153 17.83 -11.91 -11.60
C GLY A 153 18.69 -10.86 -10.90
N SER A 154 19.97 -10.79 -11.29
CA SER A 154 20.89 -9.75 -10.83
C SER A 154 20.49 -8.40 -11.45
N GLN A 155 19.89 -7.50 -10.69
CA GLN A 155 19.93 -6.08 -11.00
C GLN A 155 21.18 -5.49 -10.36
N ARG A 156 22.14 -5.06 -11.19
CA ARG A 156 23.27 -4.25 -10.75
C ARG A 156 22.72 -2.88 -10.32
N VAL A 157 22.89 -2.55 -9.05
CA VAL A 157 22.70 -1.19 -8.58
C VAL A 157 23.87 -0.38 -9.11
N HIS A 158 23.63 0.50 -10.09
CA HIS A 158 24.61 1.51 -10.46
C HIS A 158 24.76 2.49 -9.31
N PRO A 159 26.00 2.77 -8.85
CA PRO A 159 26.21 3.87 -7.90
C PRO A 159 25.79 5.18 -8.59
N ALA A 160 25.09 6.02 -7.86
CA ALA A 160 24.72 7.35 -8.33
C ALA A 160 25.98 8.08 -8.79
N ALA A 161 25.96 8.57 -10.04
CA ALA A 161 27.02 9.42 -10.55
C ALA A 161 27.13 10.66 -9.65
N THR A 162 28.28 10.84 -9.03
CA THR A 162 28.65 12.08 -8.35
C THR A 162 28.68 13.18 -9.39
N ALA A 163 27.77 14.15 -9.28
CA ALA A 163 27.77 15.34 -10.12
C ALA A 163 29.11 16.09 -9.86
N GLY A 164 29.95 16.09 -10.89
CA GLY A 164 31.16 16.92 -10.92
C GLY A 164 30.79 18.40 -10.96
N PRO A 165 31.69 19.30 -10.52
CA PRO A 165 31.41 20.72 -10.45
C PRO A 165 31.25 21.32 -11.87
N HIS A 166 30.20 22.11 -12.02
CA HIS A 166 29.92 22.89 -13.23
C HIS A 166 31.05 23.92 -13.46
N PRO A 167 31.60 24.04 -14.70
CA PRO A 167 32.52 25.12 -14.99
C PRO A 167 31.76 26.45 -15.09
N SER A 168 32.24 27.45 -14.32
CA SER A 168 31.81 28.84 -14.43
C SER A 168 32.23 29.44 -15.76
N HIS A 169 31.27 29.88 -16.59
CA HIS A 169 31.53 30.75 -17.71
C HIS A 169 31.75 32.20 -17.23
N ARG A 170 32.93 32.73 -17.58
CA ARG A 170 33.20 34.17 -17.66
C ARG A 170 32.66 34.71 -18.97
#